data_8c1d548c249837de7e5798dfb0f72e79
#
_entry.id   8c1d548c249837de7e5798dfb0f72e79
#
_cell.length_a   1.000
_cell.length_b   1.000
_cell.length_c   1.000
_cell.angle_alpha   90.00
_cell.angle_beta   90.00
_cell.angle_gamma   90.00
#
_symmetry.space_group_name_H-M   'P 1'
#
loop_
_entity.id
_entity.type
_entity.pdbx_description
1 polymer ?
#
loop_
_entity_poly.entity_id
_entity_poly.type
_entity_poly.pdbx_seq_one_letter_code
_entity_poly.pdbx_strand_id
1 'polypeptide(L)'
;KALPTAVLYRAMPNTPASIGCGMTALTADNDADTTFVEALFNAVGEVAVVSEADLDRLGALSGAGPGYMFVILDALADAGVRIGLPRQLAIKAAAQTMYGAGKMALESGIHPAILRDQVTSPGGTTIAGIGAMEKGGLRSALQDGVVACLARSNELGK
;
A
#
# COMPACT_ATOMS: atom_id res chain seq x y z
N LYS A 1 4.33 -31.92 -5.68
CA LYS A 1 3.21 -31.87 -6.65
C LYS A 1 2.09 -32.77 -6.15
N ALA A 2 1.19 -32.22 -5.32
CA ALA A 2 0.09 -33.01 -4.74
C ALA A 2 -1.12 -33.16 -5.71
N LEU A 3 -1.22 -32.29 -6.72
CA LEU A 3 -2.36 -32.23 -7.66
C LEU A 3 -1.85 -32.08 -9.12
N PRO A 4 -1.41 -33.16 -9.77
CA PRO A 4 -0.77 -33.07 -11.09
C PRO A 4 -1.71 -32.68 -12.26
N THR A 5 -3.02 -32.69 -12.06
CA THR A 5 -4.03 -32.36 -13.07
C THR A 5 -4.83 -31.09 -12.78
N ALA A 6 -4.59 -30.42 -11.65
CA ALA A 6 -5.28 -29.20 -11.28
C ALA A 6 -4.50 -27.96 -11.76
N VAL A 7 -5.23 -26.95 -12.22
CA VAL A 7 -4.69 -25.60 -12.40
C VAL A 7 -4.60 -24.95 -11.03
N LEU A 8 -3.41 -24.48 -10.66
CA LEU A 8 -3.17 -23.83 -9.37
C LEU A 8 -3.14 -22.31 -9.55
N TYR A 9 -3.84 -21.63 -8.69
CA TYR A 9 -3.81 -20.19 -8.55
C TYR A 9 -3.22 -19.82 -7.21
N ARG A 10 -2.32 -18.85 -7.19
CA ARG A 10 -1.82 -18.23 -5.96
C ARG A 10 -2.35 -16.81 -5.88
N ALA A 11 -3.02 -16.50 -4.78
CA ALA A 11 -3.53 -15.16 -4.52
C ALA A 11 -3.01 -14.64 -3.18
N MET A 12 -2.60 -13.38 -3.15
CA MET A 12 -2.12 -12.69 -1.96
C MET A 12 -2.91 -11.40 -1.76
N PRO A 13 -4.09 -11.47 -1.13
CA PRO A 13 -4.85 -10.30 -0.72
C PRO A 13 -4.22 -9.63 0.49
N ASN A 14 -4.62 -8.39 0.77
CA ASN A 14 -4.27 -7.69 2.00
C ASN A 14 -5.51 -7.43 2.88
N THR A 15 -5.30 -7.02 4.12
CA THR A 15 -6.37 -6.87 5.13
C THR A 15 -7.50 -5.90 4.75
N PRO A 16 -7.31 -4.80 3.98
CA PRO A 16 -8.41 -3.94 3.54
C PRO A 16 -9.44 -4.63 2.63
N ALA A 17 -9.18 -5.83 2.15
CA ALA A 17 -10.19 -6.65 1.44
C ALA A 17 -11.46 -6.87 2.29
N SER A 18 -11.34 -6.90 3.63
CA SER A 18 -12.47 -7.04 4.55
C SER A 18 -13.50 -5.90 4.46
N ILE A 19 -13.12 -4.77 3.87
CA ILE A 19 -13.98 -3.59 3.66
C ILE A 19 -14.10 -3.21 2.18
N GLY A 20 -13.78 -4.14 1.26
CA GLY A 20 -13.89 -3.90 -0.17
C GLY A 20 -12.81 -2.99 -0.77
N CYS A 21 -11.70 -2.78 -0.07
CA CYS A 21 -10.59 -1.91 -0.47
C CYS A 21 -9.25 -2.66 -0.54
N GLY A 22 -9.30 -3.96 -0.83
CA GLY A 22 -8.12 -4.80 -0.92
C GLY A 22 -7.30 -4.56 -2.18
N MET A 23 -6.02 -4.97 -2.11
CA MET A 23 -5.17 -5.19 -3.27
C MET A 23 -4.75 -6.65 -3.25
N THR A 24 -5.05 -7.39 -4.32
CA THR A 24 -4.73 -8.81 -4.46
C THR A 24 -3.72 -9.00 -5.59
N ALA A 25 -2.56 -9.57 -5.28
CA ALA A 25 -1.68 -10.14 -6.29
C ALA A 25 -2.20 -11.53 -6.66
N LEU A 26 -2.29 -11.85 -7.94
CA LEU A 26 -2.76 -13.12 -8.45
C LEU A 26 -1.77 -13.67 -9.48
N THR A 27 -1.46 -14.95 -9.40
CA THR A 27 -0.74 -15.68 -10.43
C THR A 27 -1.37 -17.05 -10.66
N ALA A 28 -1.15 -17.63 -11.84
CA ALA A 28 -1.66 -18.93 -12.20
C ALA A 28 -0.58 -19.79 -12.86
N ASP A 29 -0.69 -21.10 -12.72
CA ASP A 29 0.17 -22.04 -13.40
C ASP A 29 -0.09 -22.04 -14.92
N ASN A 30 1.00 -22.08 -15.70
CA ASN A 30 0.96 -22.32 -17.16
C ASN A 30 0.08 -21.34 -17.94
N ASP A 31 0.07 -20.06 -17.58
CA ASP A 31 -0.75 -19.02 -18.23
C ASP A 31 -2.26 -19.39 -18.30
N ALA A 32 -2.76 -20.07 -17.27
CA ALA A 32 -4.16 -20.43 -17.19
C ALA A 32 -5.05 -19.18 -17.12
N ASP A 33 -6.28 -19.31 -17.61
CA ASP A 33 -7.28 -18.24 -17.58
C ASP A 33 -7.60 -17.84 -16.14
N THR A 34 -7.35 -16.59 -15.81
CA THR A 34 -7.54 -16.00 -14.48
C THR A 34 -8.88 -15.28 -14.31
N THR A 35 -9.65 -15.14 -15.38
CA THR A 35 -10.87 -14.31 -15.43
C THR A 35 -11.84 -14.59 -14.28
N PHE A 36 -12.11 -15.84 -13.97
CA PHE A 36 -13.02 -16.20 -12.89
C PHE A 36 -12.44 -15.83 -11.50
N VAL A 37 -11.15 -16.10 -11.30
CA VAL A 37 -10.50 -15.82 -10.00
C VAL A 37 -10.32 -14.32 -9.79
N GLU A 38 -10.00 -13.58 -10.85
CA GLU A 38 -9.98 -12.11 -10.82
C GLU A 38 -11.35 -11.55 -10.42
N ALA A 39 -12.43 -12.04 -11.02
CA ALA A 39 -13.79 -11.59 -10.68
C ALA A 39 -14.13 -11.83 -9.19
N LEU A 40 -13.68 -12.95 -8.61
CA LEU A 40 -13.87 -13.22 -7.18
C LEU A 40 -13.15 -12.20 -6.29
N PHE A 41 -11.89 -11.89 -6.58
CA PHE A 41 -11.12 -10.94 -5.78
C PHE A 41 -11.49 -9.48 -6.05
N ASN A 42 -11.93 -9.14 -7.27
CA ASN A 42 -12.47 -7.81 -7.59
C ASN A 42 -13.74 -7.46 -6.80
N ALA A 43 -14.43 -8.46 -6.24
CA ALA A 43 -15.54 -8.21 -5.32
C ALA A 43 -15.09 -7.58 -3.97
N VAL A 44 -13.80 -7.66 -3.64
CA VAL A 44 -13.24 -7.17 -2.37
C VAL A 44 -12.09 -6.17 -2.54
N GLY A 45 -11.86 -5.69 -3.76
CA GLY A 45 -10.83 -4.69 -4.07
C GLY A 45 -10.30 -4.82 -5.48
N GLU A 46 -9.07 -4.38 -5.70
CA GLU A 46 -8.36 -4.43 -6.98
C GLU A 46 -7.51 -5.70 -7.09
N VAL A 47 -7.36 -6.21 -8.31
CA VAL A 47 -6.54 -7.38 -8.64
C VAL A 47 -5.44 -7.01 -9.61
N ALA A 48 -4.23 -7.49 -9.37
CA ALA A 48 -3.15 -7.47 -10.33
C ALA A 48 -2.71 -8.90 -10.64
N VAL A 49 -2.89 -9.32 -11.90
CA VAL A 49 -2.30 -10.56 -12.39
C VAL A 49 -0.82 -10.32 -12.67
N VAL A 50 0.03 -11.12 -12.03
CA VAL A 50 1.48 -10.91 -12.03
C VAL A 50 2.22 -12.23 -12.21
N SER A 51 3.51 -12.14 -12.50
CA SER A 51 4.39 -13.32 -12.51
C SER A 51 4.56 -13.90 -11.09
N GLU A 52 4.94 -15.16 -10.99
CA GLU A 52 5.28 -15.79 -9.70
C GLU A 52 6.37 -15.02 -8.94
N ALA A 53 7.36 -14.48 -9.66
CA ALA A 53 8.42 -13.68 -9.06
C ALA A 53 7.92 -12.33 -8.53
N ASP A 54 6.88 -11.77 -9.11
CA ASP A 54 6.30 -10.48 -8.71
C ASP A 54 5.23 -10.63 -7.62
N LEU A 55 4.68 -11.83 -7.43
CA LEU A 55 3.74 -12.10 -6.35
C LEU A 55 4.35 -11.76 -4.98
N ASP A 56 5.56 -12.24 -4.71
CA ASP A 56 6.25 -11.99 -3.44
C ASP A 56 6.69 -10.52 -3.31
N ARG A 57 7.10 -9.89 -4.41
CA ARG A 57 7.44 -8.44 -4.44
C ARG A 57 6.22 -7.59 -4.14
N LEU A 58 5.09 -7.90 -4.78
CA LEU A 58 3.82 -7.20 -4.53
C LEU A 58 3.31 -7.50 -3.11
N GLY A 59 3.54 -8.71 -2.60
CA GLY A 59 3.27 -9.08 -1.21
C GLY A 59 4.03 -8.22 -0.21
N ALA A 60 5.31 -7.95 -0.45
CA ALA A 60 6.10 -7.06 0.39
C ALA A 60 5.62 -5.59 0.34
N LEU A 61 5.11 -5.13 -0.82
CA LEU A 61 4.60 -3.78 -0.99
C LEU A 61 3.16 -3.63 -0.50
N SER A 62 2.24 -4.45 -1.00
CA SER A 62 0.79 -4.30 -0.76
C SER A 62 0.28 -5.27 0.31
N GLY A 63 0.82 -6.48 0.41
CA GLY A 63 0.43 -7.44 1.44
C GLY A 63 0.76 -6.93 2.84
N ALA A 64 1.99 -6.50 3.07
CA ALA A 64 2.45 -5.88 4.31
C ALA A 64 2.09 -4.38 4.40
N GLY A 65 1.76 -3.75 3.27
CA GLY A 65 1.49 -2.32 3.12
C GLY A 65 0.55 -1.72 4.17
N PRO A 66 -0.58 -2.33 4.51
CA PRO A 66 -1.45 -1.81 5.56
C PRO A 66 -0.74 -1.61 6.89
N GLY A 67 0.20 -2.50 7.27
CA GLY A 67 1.02 -2.33 8.48
C GLY A 67 1.85 -1.04 8.43
N TYR A 68 2.49 -0.75 7.30
CA TYR A 68 3.26 0.50 7.12
C TYR A 68 2.36 1.73 7.20
N MET A 69 1.18 1.65 6.57
CA MET A 69 0.23 2.76 6.58
C MET A 69 -0.34 3.02 7.97
N PHE A 70 -0.55 1.99 8.80
CA PHE A 70 -0.97 2.18 10.19
C PHE A 70 0.11 2.83 11.04
N VAL A 71 1.39 2.52 10.83
CA VAL A 71 2.50 3.23 11.52
C VAL A 71 2.52 4.71 11.12
N ILE A 72 2.37 5.01 9.83
CA ILE A 72 2.34 6.40 9.34
C ILE A 72 1.10 7.14 9.87
N LEU A 73 -0.06 6.47 9.87
CA LEU A 73 -1.31 7.03 10.38
C LEU A 73 -1.20 7.42 11.86
N ASP A 74 -0.65 6.52 12.67
CA ASP A 74 -0.45 6.73 14.10
C ASP A 74 0.51 7.90 14.35
N ALA A 75 1.63 7.95 13.62
CA ALA A 75 2.58 9.05 13.70
C ALA A 75 1.95 10.41 13.31
N LEU A 76 1.10 10.43 12.27
CA LEU A 76 0.37 11.65 11.88
C LEU A 76 -0.66 12.05 12.95
N ALA A 77 -1.34 11.09 13.57
CA ALA A 77 -2.27 11.36 14.68
C ALA A 77 -1.53 11.91 15.91
N ASP A 78 -0.35 11.37 16.23
CA ASP A 78 0.51 11.91 17.28
C ASP A 78 0.98 13.34 16.98
N ALA A 79 1.37 13.60 15.73
CA ALA A 79 1.72 14.96 15.31
C ALA A 79 0.53 15.93 15.46
N GLY A 80 -0.70 15.47 15.12
CA GLY A 80 -1.92 16.24 15.35
C GLY A 80 -2.13 16.61 16.82
N VAL A 81 -1.92 15.65 17.72
CA VAL A 81 -2.01 15.90 19.17
C VAL A 81 -0.91 16.86 19.64
N ARG A 82 0.30 16.69 19.12
CA ARG A 82 1.45 17.57 19.45
C ARG A 82 1.20 19.04 19.10
N ILE A 83 0.41 19.31 18.05
CA ILE A 83 0.01 20.68 17.67
C ILE A 83 -1.30 21.14 18.31
N GLY A 84 -1.87 20.35 19.25
CA GLY A 84 -3.01 20.74 20.07
C GLY A 84 -4.38 20.19 19.64
N LEU A 85 -4.46 19.27 18.68
CA LEU A 85 -5.72 18.63 18.32
C LEU A 85 -6.13 17.56 19.33
N PRO A 86 -7.43 17.39 19.63
CA PRO A 86 -7.90 16.21 20.36
C PRO A 86 -7.57 14.91 19.63
N ARG A 87 -7.17 13.87 20.35
CA ARG A 87 -6.73 12.57 19.79
C ARG A 87 -7.71 12.01 18.76
N GLN A 88 -9.00 11.96 19.06
CA GLN A 88 -10.01 11.40 18.17
C GLN A 88 -10.11 12.18 16.84
N LEU A 89 -10.01 13.50 16.92
CA LEU A 89 -10.01 14.36 15.73
C LEU A 89 -8.73 14.15 14.91
N ALA A 90 -7.57 14.06 15.56
CA ALA A 90 -6.29 13.81 14.90
C ALA A 90 -6.28 12.48 14.13
N ILE A 91 -6.75 11.40 14.74
CA ILE A 91 -6.88 10.07 14.09
C ILE A 91 -7.82 10.18 12.88
N LYS A 92 -9.01 10.75 13.04
CA LYS A 92 -10.00 10.88 11.95
C LYS A 92 -9.43 11.70 10.79
N ALA A 93 -8.79 12.82 11.09
CA ALA A 93 -8.22 13.71 10.08
C ALA A 93 -7.08 13.01 9.31
N ALA A 94 -6.16 12.36 10.01
CA ALA A 94 -5.05 11.61 9.40
C ALA A 94 -5.56 10.47 8.51
N ALA A 95 -6.53 9.67 9.00
CA ALA A 95 -7.12 8.58 8.24
C ALA A 95 -7.82 9.06 6.97
N GLN A 96 -8.65 10.11 7.06
CA GLN A 96 -9.36 10.67 5.92
C GLN A 96 -8.39 11.29 4.91
N THR A 97 -7.33 11.95 5.36
CA THR A 97 -6.31 12.52 4.48
C THR A 97 -5.55 11.43 3.71
N MET A 98 -5.16 10.37 4.38
CA MET A 98 -4.47 9.23 3.76
C MET A 98 -5.37 8.54 2.72
N TYR A 99 -6.62 8.27 3.07
CA TYR A 99 -7.63 7.72 2.15
C TYR A 99 -7.83 8.59 0.93
N GLY A 100 -8.03 9.91 1.13
CA GLY A 100 -8.26 10.86 0.04
C GLY A 100 -7.07 10.98 -0.90
N ALA A 101 -5.85 11.03 -0.38
CA ALA A 101 -4.64 11.09 -1.18
C ALA A 101 -4.44 9.80 -2.02
N GLY A 102 -4.65 8.63 -1.42
CA GLY A 102 -4.58 7.35 -2.12
C GLY A 102 -5.63 7.24 -3.23
N LYS A 103 -6.89 7.56 -2.90
CA LYS A 103 -7.98 7.55 -3.86
C LYS A 103 -7.72 8.51 -5.03
N MET A 104 -7.25 9.72 -4.74
CA MET A 104 -6.92 10.71 -5.75
C MET A 104 -5.81 10.25 -6.69
N ALA A 105 -4.79 9.56 -6.18
CA ALA A 105 -3.72 9.00 -7.00
C ALA A 105 -4.23 7.88 -7.93
N LEU A 106 -5.09 7.00 -7.42
CA LEU A 106 -5.68 5.89 -8.19
C LEU A 106 -6.61 6.40 -9.30
N GLU A 107 -7.55 7.28 -8.96
CA GLU A 107 -8.60 7.73 -9.91
C GLU A 107 -8.07 8.70 -10.96
N SER A 108 -7.10 9.55 -10.62
CA SER A 108 -6.52 10.50 -11.58
C SER A 108 -5.47 9.89 -12.50
N GLY A 109 -4.82 8.80 -12.08
CA GLY A 109 -3.65 8.25 -12.78
C GLY A 109 -2.44 9.19 -12.83
N ILE A 110 -2.50 10.33 -12.13
CA ILE A 110 -1.43 11.33 -12.11
C ILE A 110 -0.30 10.85 -11.20
N HIS A 111 0.93 11.00 -11.66
CA HIS A 111 2.10 10.61 -10.89
C HIS A 111 2.14 11.32 -9.52
N PRO A 112 2.38 10.60 -8.40
CA PRO A 112 2.31 11.17 -7.05
C PRO A 112 3.18 12.41 -6.82
N ALA A 113 4.32 12.53 -7.51
CA ALA A 113 5.16 13.74 -7.41
C ALA A 113 4.45 14.98 -7.98
N ILE A 114 3.67 14.83 -9.05
CA ILE A 114 2.90 15.95 -9.64
C ILE A 114 1.75 16.32 -8.67
N LEU A 115 1.04 15.34 -8.12
CA LEU A 115 -0.01 15.61 -7.13
C LEU A 115 0.55 16.32 -5.89
N ARG A 116 1.75 15.93 -5.42
CA ARG A 116 2.47 16.63 -4.36
C ARG A 116 2.76 18.09 -4.76
N ASP A 117 3.24 18.34 -5.96
CA ASP A 117 3.59 19.68 -6.43
C ASP A 117 2.35 20.60 -6.51
N GLN A 118 1.17 20.05 -6.85
CA GLN A 118 -0.10 20.78 -6.88
C GLN A 118 -0.53 21.32 -5.49
N VAL A 119 -0.07 20.69 -4.41
CA VAL A 119 -0.38 21.11 -3.03
C VAL A 119 0.77 21.84 -2.35
N THR A 120 1.84 22.17 -3.09
CA THR A 120 3.03 22.85 -2.57
C THR A 120 3.21 24.20 -3.27
N SER A 121 2.88 25.29 -2.57
CA SER A 121 3.18 26.65 -3.04
C SER A 121 4.61 27.05 -2.67
N PRO A 122 5.25 27.97 -3.44
CA PRO A 122 6.56 28.51 -3.11
C PRO A 122 6.60 29.11 -1.70
N GLY A 123 7.50 28.62 -0.85
CA GLY A 123 7.61 29.05 0.55
C GLY A 123 6.43 28.70 1.47
N GLY A 124 5.49 27.86 1.00
CA GLY A 124 4.28 27.50 1.72
C GLY A 124 4.50 26.52 2.89
N THR A 125 3.45 26.32 3.68
CA THR A 125 3.48 25.44 4.86
C THR A 125 3.68 23.98 4.49
N THR A 126 3.09 23.52 3.39
CA THR A 126 3.20 22.14 2.93
C THR A 126 4.64 21.79 2.55
N ILE A 127 5.32 22.64 1.78
CA ILE A 127 6.71 22.37 1.39
C ILE A 127 7.67 22.42 2.59
N ALA A 128 7.42 23.27 3.56
CA ALA A 128 8.18 23.31 4.81
C ALA A 128 8.01 22.00 5.61
N GLY A 129 6.78 21.49 5.72
CA GLY A 129 6.48 20.21 6.36
C GLY A 129 7.16 19.03 5.64
N ILE A 130 7.06 18.97 4.30
CA ILE A 130 7.73 17.95 3.48
C ILE A 130 9.25 18.00 3.70
N GLY A 131 9.86 19.18 3.69
CA GLY A 131 11.29 19.34 3.94
C GLY A 131 11.74 18.79 5.30
N ALA A 132 10.93 18.96 6.33
CA ALA A 132 11.19 18.39 7.65
C ALA A 132 11.11 16.85 7.65
N MET A 133 10.12 16.27 6.95
CA MET A 133 9.97 14.82 6.80
C MET A 133 11.12 14.21 5.99
N GLU A 134 11.53 14.86 4.91
CA GLU A 134 12.68 14.42 4.10
C GLU A 134 13.99 14.45 4.92
N LYS A 135 14.20 15.50 5.71
CA LYS A 135 15.34 15.58 6.64
C LYS A 135 15.32 14.45 7.68
N GLY A 136 14.13 14.01 8.09
CA GLY A 136 13.90 12.87 8.99
C GLY A 136 14.08 11.50 8.32
N GLY A 137 14.36 11.44 7.01
CA GLY A 137 14.61 10.19 6.30
C GLY A 137 13.36 9.38 5.97
N LEU A 138 12.19 10.03 5.85
CA LEU A 138 10.92 9.32 5.58
C LEU A 138 10.99 8.39 4.37
N ARG A 139 11.57 8.85 3.25
CA ARG A 139 11.64 8.03 2.03
C ARG A 139 12.53 6.81 2.21
N SER A 140 13.72 6.98 2.78
CA SER A 140 14.63 5.85 3.01
C SER A 140 14.00 4.84 3.96
N ALA A 141 13.37 5.28 5.04
CA ALA A 141 12.71 4.39 5.99
C ALA A 141 11.62 3.53 5.33
N LEU A 142 10.80 4.12 4.45
CA LEU A 142 9.77 3.38 3.71
C LEU A 142 10.37 2.38 2.71
N GLN A 143 11.39 2.80 1.97
CA GLN A 143 12.08 1.94 1.00
C GLN A 143 12.75 0.77 1.70
N ASP A 144 13.51 1.03 2.76
CA ASP A 144 14.20 0.02 3.56
C ASP A 144 13.23 -0.97 4.20
N GLY A 145 12.07 -0.49 4.67
CA GLY A 145 11.01 -1.33 5.23
C GLY A 145 10.47 -2.35 4.24
N VAL A 146 10.18 -1.93 3.00
CA VAL A 146 9.69 -2.83 1.94
C VAL A 146 10.78 -3.83 1.54
N VAL A 147 12.03 -3.39 1.39
CA VAL A 147 13.17 -4.26 1.06
C VAL A 147 13.39 -5.31 2.16
N ALA A 148 13.37 -4.90 3.43
CA ALA A 148 13.51 -5.81 4.56
C ALA A 148 12.37 -6.85 4.62
N CYS A 149 11.14 -6.44 4.32
CA CYS A 149 9.99 -7.33 4.27
C CYS A 149 10.18 -8.40 3.19
N LEU A 150 10.58 -8.02 1.98
CA LEU A 150 10.85 -8.98 0.89
C LEU A 150 12.00 -9.94 1.25
N ALA A 151 13.08 -9.44 1.84
CA ALA A 151 14.18 -10.27 2.29
C ALA A 151 13.71 -11.34 3.30
N ARG A 152 12.89 -10.93 4.27
CA ARG A 152 12.34 -11.84 5.27
C ARG A 152 11.37 -12.86 4.69
N SER A 153 10.53 -12.45 3.73
CA SER A 153 9.63 -13.36 3.00
C SER A 153 10.42 -14.47 2.30
N ASN A 154 11.51 -14.12 1.63
CA ASN A 154 12.39 -15.07 0.95
C ASN A 154 13.11 -16.05 1.89
N GLU A 155 13.35 -15.66 3.14
CA GLU A 155 13.91 -16.56 4.17
C GLU A 155 12.86 -17.59 4.65
N LEU A 156 11.60 -17.17 4.79
CA LEU A 156 10.51 -18.02 5.27
C LEU A 156 9.99 -18.99 4.22
N GLY A 157 10.16 -18.68 2.93
CA GLY A 157 9.75 -19.52 1.81
C GLY A 157 10.74 -20.64 1.45
N LYS A 158 11.88 -20.73 2.13
CA LYS A 158 12.85 -21.81 2.00
C LYS A 158 12.57 -22.93 2.99
#